data_5e369bacc861c2578055f31ea098a9e8
#
_entry.id   5e369bacc861c2578055f31ea098a9e8
#
_cell.length_a   1.000
_cell.length_b   1.000
_cell.length_c   1.000
_cell.angle_alpha   90.00
_cell.angle_beta   90.00
_cell.angle_gamma   90.00
#
_symmetry.space_group_name_H-M   'P 1'
#
loop_
_entity.id
_entity.type
_entity.pdbx_description
1 polymer ?
#
loop_
_entity_poly.entity_id
_entity_poly.type
_entity_poly.pdbx_seq_one_letter_code
_entity_poly.pdbx_strand_id
1 'polypeptide(L)'
;MGEWEPELGELRQREAMAEQMGGADKVARQHERGKLDVRQRIGALLDDGSFHEIGKIAGSPTYDENGDLVDLRAANFLFGRGLIDGRTVVVAADDFTVRGGAADAAIVGKQIAAEHMAGELRLPIIRLIDGTGGGGSVRTLDTDPSKKVSSGDGGYGRGARTYVPMNPGWEHVVANLAVVPTVALCLGSVAGLGAARAVTSHYSLMVKGMSHLFAAGPVVVNRMGGEQVDKEDLGGSRIHTRNGSIDDEVGSEEEAFGRARRFLSYLPSSVYELAERGPCTDDPNRTDADLADLVPRDRRQVYRMRSIIDSVVDEDSFFELGASFGRSAVCGLARLDGWPVAILAGDPYHYGGGWTAASSQKVTRFVDLAETFHLPVVHLVDNPGFVIGTKAEQQATIRHGARALAAVYQATVPWCSVLVRKAFGVAGAAHSPGHRFQYRYAWPSGDWGSLPVEGGVEAAYRSDLEASDDPEALLAEITERLNSVRSPFRTAEAFLVEEIIDPADTRPLLCEFANLAAPLRTPGPVGSPYRP
;
A
#
# COMPACT_ATOMS: atom_id res chain seq x y z
N MET A 1 -23.84 46.02 19.08
CA MET A 1 -23.72 44.90 18.13
C MET A 1 -22.75 45.32 17.03
N GLY A 2 -21.88 44.46 16.59
CA GLY A 2 -20.95 44.78 15.51
C GLY A 2 -21.71 45.05 14.20
N GLU A 3 -21.13 45.84 13.33
CA GLU A 3 -21.75 46.28 12.06
C GLU A 3 -22.07 45.05 11.15
N TRP A 4 -21.32 43.94 11.29
CA TRP A 4 -21.43 42.70 10.52
C TRP A 4 -22.18 41.56 11.26
N GLU A 5 -22.85 41.82 12.39
CA GLU A 5 -23.51 40.77 13.18
C GLU A 5 -24.63 40.03 12.41
N PRO A 6 -25.41 40.65 11.52
CA PRO A 6 -26.39 39.95 10.70
C PRO A 6 -25.74 38.89 9.80
N GLU A 7 -24.66 39.21 9.09
CA GLU A 7 -23.94 38.32 8.16
C GLU A 7 -23.21 37.20 8.93
N LEU A 8 -22.69 37.52 10.12
CA LEU A 8 -22.12 36.50 11.00
C LEU A 8 -23.19 35.52 11.51
N GLY A 9 -24.41 36.05 11.77
CA GLY A 9 -25.57 35.23 12.10
C GLY A 9 -25.97 34.29 10.96
N GLU A 10 -26.00 34.80 9.74
CA GLU A 10 -26.27 34.00 8.53
C GLU A 10 -25.18 32.96 8.29
N LEU A 11 -23.91 33.27 8.47
CA LEU A 11 -22.82 32.29 8.36
C LEU A 11 -23.01 31.14 9.33
N ARG A 12 -23.24 31.44 10.61
CA ARG A 12 -23.48 30.41 11.65
C ARG A 12 -24.69 29.53 11.32
N GLN A 13 -25.77 30.11 10.79
CA GLN A 13 -26.96 29.36 10.35
C GLN A 13 -26.63 28.39 9.21
N ARG A 14 -25.88 28.83 8.18
CA ARG A 14 -25.46 27.99 7.06
C ARG A 14 -24.53 26.87 7.52
N GLU A 15 -23.60 27.16 8.41
CA GLU A 15 -22.72 26.15 9.01
C GLU A 15 -23.50 25.09 9.79
N ALA A 16 -24.46 25.50 10.61
CA ALA A 16 -25.32 24.57 11.36
C ALA A 16 -26.17 23.70 10.44
N MET A 17 -26.67 24.22 9.32
CA MET A 17 -27.37 23.43 8.29
C MET A 17 -26.42 22.43 7.62
N ALA A 18 -25.20 22.83 7.27
CA ALA A 18 -24.21 21.96 6.65
C ALA A 18 -23.77 20.82 7.59
N GLU A 19 -23.74 21.04 8.89
CA GLU A 19 -23.42 20.02 9.90
C GLU A 19 -24.46 18.91 10.01
N GLN A 20 -25.67 19.14 9.55
CA GLN A 20 -26.75 18.13 9.53
C GLN A 20 -26.50 17.02 8.51
N MET A 21 -25.49 17.17 7.62
CA MET A 21 -25.14 16.16 6.60
C MET A 21 -26.35 15.78 5.74
N GLY A 22 -26.69 14.49 5.64
CA GLY A 22 -27.89 14.01 4.94
C GLY A 22 -29.19 14.09 5.74
N GLY A 23 -29.15 14.63 6.96
CA GLY A 23 -30.24 14.72 7.92
C GLY A 23 -30.28 13.55 8.92
N ALA A 24 -30.94 13.78 10.07
CA ALA A 24 -30.94 12.88 11.23
C ALA A 24 -31.30 11.43 10.89
N ASP A 25 -32.35 11.21 10.07
CA ASP A 25 -32.82 9.86 9.70
C ASP A 25 -31.78 9.06 8.90
N LYS A 26 -30.97 9.73 8.06
CA LYS A 26 -29.95 9.05 7.25
C LYS A 26 -28.69 8.79 8.05
N VAL A 27 -28.36 9.70 8.96
CA VAL A 27 -27.26 9.51 9.91
C VAL A 27 -27.59 8.35 10.85
N ALA A 28 -28.81 8.31 11.44
CA ALA A 28 -29.25 7.19 12.27
C ALA A 28 -29.17 5.85 11.52
N ARG A 29 -29.61 5.80 10.26
CA ARG A 29 -29.52 4.61 9.40
C ARG A 29 -28.09 4.18 9.11
N GLN A 30 -27.12 5.11 9.06
CA GLN A 30 -25.69 4.83 8.94
C GLN A 30 -25.19 4.11 10.20
N HIS A 31 -25.54 4.64 11.36
CA HIS A 31 -25.18 4.09 12.68
C HIS A 31 -25.82 2.71 12.94
N GLU A 32 -27.09 2.51 12.56
CA GLU A 32 -27.78 1.21 12.65
C GLU A 32 -27.07 0.09 11.86
N ARG A 33 -26.28 0.46 10.85
CA ARG A 33 -25.45 -0.47 10.07
C ARG A 33 -24.06 -0.69 10.66
N GLY A 34 -23.81 -0.19 11.88
CA GLY A 34 -22.53 -0.29 12.54
C GLY A 34 -21.42 0.56 11.94
N LYS A 35 -21.77 1.63 11.20
CA LYS A 35 -20.82 2.54 10.53
C LYS A 35 -20.81 3.90 11.23
N LEU A 36 -19.65 4.50 11.33
CA LEU A 36 -19.51 5.89 11.73
C LEU A 36 -20.01 6.81 10.60
N ASP A 37 -20.54 7.98 10.95
CA ASP A 37 -20.74 9.05 9.98
C ASP A 37 -19.41 9.74 9.62
N VAL A 38 -19.42 10.58 8.59
CA VAL A 38 -18.18 11.19 8.08
C VAL A 38 -17.49 12.10 9.11
N ARG A 39 -18.24 12.81 9.96
CA ARG A 39 -17.67 13.69 11.00
C ARG A 39 -17.06 12.89 12.15
N GLN A 40 -17.72 11.81 12.55
CA GLN A 40 -17.17 10.87 13.54
C GLN A 40 -15.89 10.20 13.02
N ARG A 41 -15.84 9.79 11.72
CA ARG A 41 -14.65 9.24 11.08
C ARG A 41 -13.47 10.21 11.10
N ILE A 42 -13.72 11.48 10.75
CA ILE A 42 -12.71 12.53 10.78
C ILE A 42 -12.20 12.76 12.21
N GLY A 43 -13.12 12.85 13.19
CA GLY A 43 -12.76 13.01 14.60
C GLY A 43 -11.97 11.84 15.16
N ALA A 44 -12.29 10.59 14.78
CA ALA A 44 -11.56 9.39 15.23
C ALA A 44 -10.18 9.24 14.54
N LEU A 45 -10.03 9.75 13.33
CA LEU A 45 -8.76 9.73 12.60
C LEU A 45 -7.76 10.77 13.10
N LEU A 46 -8.23 11.97 13.39
CA LEU A 46 -7.39 13.14 13.72
C LEU A 46 -7.20 13.31 15.22
N ASP A 47 -6.23 14.12 15.60
CA ASP A 47 -6.06 14.59 16.97
C ASP A 47 -7.23 15.49 17.36
N ASP A 48 -7.69 15.40 18.59
CA ASP A 48 -8.90 16.07 19.09
C ASP A 48 -8.93 17.56 18.77
N GLY A 49 -10.04 18.00 18.18
CA GLY A 49 -10.30 19.41 17.86
C GLY A 49 -9.39 20.01 16.79
N SER A 50 -8.53 19.23 16.14
CA SER A 50 -7.57 19.73 15.17
C SER A 50 -8.15 19.97 13.76
N PHE A 51 -9.35 19.47 13.46
CA PHE A 51 -9.92 19.55 12.11
C PHE A 51 -10.36 20.96 11.74
N HIS A 52 -9.81 21.50 10.68
CA HIS A 52 -10.23 22.72 10.03
C HIS A 52 -10.88 22.40 8.68
N GLU A 53 -12.21 22.41 8.63
CA GLU A 53 -12.97 22.12 7.42
C GLU A 53 -12.89 23.29 6.43
N ILE A 54 -12.69 22.99 5.14
CA ILE A 54 -12.66 23.96 4.05
C ILE A 54 -13.91 23.80 3.20
N GLY A 55 -14.58 24.92 2.89
CA GLY A 55 -15.81 24.93 2.10
C GLY A 55 -16.98 24.25 2.80
N LYS A 56 -17.14 24.44 4.10
CA LYS A 56 -18.18 23.84 4.95
C LYS A 56 -19.59 24.14 4.42
N ILE A 57 -19.85 25.38 4.01
CA ILE A 57 -21.15 25.83 3.49
C ILE A 57 -21.37 25.56 2.00
N ALA A 58 -20.41 24.89 1.33
CA ALA A 58 -20.60 24.51 -0.06
C ALA A 58 -21.65 23.40 -0.16
N GLY A 59 -22.70 23.64 -0.95
CA GLY A 59 -23.85 22.74 -1.04
C GLY A 59 -24.89 23.22 -2.04
N SER A 60 -26.13 22.77 -1.87
CA SER A 60 -27.29 23.16 -2.68
C SER A 60 -28.27 23.95 -1.81
N PRO A 61 -28.24 25.29 -1.87
CA PRO A 61 -29.16 26.13 -1.11
C PRO A 61 -30.56 26.12 -1.73
N THR A 62 -31.57 26.35 -0.90
CA THR A 62 -32.96 26.62 -1.29
C THR A 62 -33.37 27.96 -0.73
N TYR A 63 -33.89 28.83 -1.59
CA TYR A 63 -34.35 30.18 -1.21
C TYR A 63 -35.87 30.25 -1.37
N ASP A 64 -36.52 31.06 -0.56
CA ASP A 64 -37.95 31.40 -0.72
C ASP A 64 -38.18 32.45 -1.81
N GLU A 65 -39.44 32.92 -1.93
CA GLU A 65 -39.85 33.92 -2.92
C GLU A 65 -39.24 35.30 -2.66
N ASN A 66 -38.81 35.58 -1.44
CA ASN A 66 -38.17 36.84 -1.04
C ASN A 66 -36.66 36.81 -1.22
N GLY A 67 -36.07 35.64 -1.51
CA GLY A 67 -34.64 35.40 -1.62
C GLY A 67 -33.97 35.04 -0.30
N ASP A 68 -34.75 34.73 0.74
CA ASP A 68 -34.23 34.28 2.03
C ASP A 68 -33.88 32.81 2.00
N LEU A 69 -32.78 32.44 2.68
CA LEU A 69 -32.33 31.05 2.77
C LEU A 69 -33.28 30.20 3.63
N VAL A 70 -33.90 29.20 3.04
CA VAL A 70 -34.78 28.25 3.72
C VAL A 70 -34.04 27.00 4.16
N ASP A 71 -33.16 26.48 3.30
CA ASP A 71 -32.42 25.23 3.55
C ASP A 71 -31.08 25.24 2.81
N LEU A 72 -30.10 24.54 3.37
CA LEU A 72 -28.80 24.30 2.73
C LEU A 72 -28.43 22.82 2.89
N ARG A 73 -28.58 22.07 1.83
CA ARG A 73 -28.09 20.70 1.78
C ARG A 73 -26.60 20.68 1.47
N ALA A 74 -25.77 20.19 2.40
CA ALA A 74 -24.33 20.08 2.23
C ALA A 74 -23.94 19.20 1.03
N ALA A 75 -22.76 19.44 0.46
CA ALA A 75 -22.13 18.51 -0.48
C ALA A 75 -21.80 17.18 0.23
N ASN A 76 -21.78 16.07 -0.53
CA ASN A 76 -21.42 14.75 -0.01
C ASN A 76 -19.90 14.54 0.07
N PHE A 77 -19.15 15.60 0.27
CA PHE A 77 -17.69 15.52 0.37
C PHE A 77 -17.17 16.62 1.32
N LEU A 78 -16.49 16.18 2.37
CA LEU A 78 -15.80 17.04 3.33
C LEU A 78 -14.30 16.99 3.07
N PHE A 79 -13.62 18.10 3.19
CA PHE A 79 -12.16 18.11 3.20
C PHE A 79 -11.64 19.27 4.06
N GLY A 80 -10.41 19.12 4.47
CA GLY A 80 -9.72 20.12 5.27
C GLY A 80 -8.36 19.60 5.72
N ARG A 81 -7.76 20.34 6.65
CA ARG A 81 -6.52 19.96 7.32
C ARG A 81 -6.78 19.62 8.79
N GLY A 82 -5.96 18.75 9.36
CA GLY A 82 -5.98 18.41 10.76
C GLY A 82 -4.62 17.84 11.17
N LEU A 83 -4.51 17.36 12.39
CA LEU A 83 -3.27 16.78 12.92
C LEU A 83 -3.43 15.27 13.10
N ILE A 84 -2.36 14.54 12.80
CA ILE A 84 -2.16 13.15 13.20
C ILE A 84 -0.82 13.08 13.94
N ASP A 85 -0.88 12.77 15.24
CA ASP A 85 0.28 12.74 16.11
C ASP A 85 1.12 14.04 16.02
N GLY A 86 0.42 15.19 15.99
CA GLY A 86 0.99 16.53 15.87
C GLY A 86 1.40 16.94 14.44
N ARG A 87 1.35 16.05 13.45
CA ARG A 87 1.72 16.32 12.06
C ARG A 87 0.50 16.75 11.24
N THR A 88 0.62 17.85 10.50
CA THR A 88 -0.45 18.34 9.62
C THR A 88 -0.68 17.38 8.46
N VAL A 89 -1.94 17.05 8.21
CA VAL A 89 -2.40 16.21 7.09
C VAL A 89 -3.63 16.83 6.43
N VAL A 90 -3.88 16.42 5.18
CA VAL A 90 -5.14 16.70 4.47
C VAL A 90 -6.06 15.49 4.62
N VAL A 91 -7.32 15.71 4.97
CA VAL A 91 -8.37 14.70 4.96
C VAL A 91 -9.37 15.01 3.86
N ALA A 92 -9.71 14.00 3.08
CA ALA A 92 -10.68 14.03 1.99
C ALA A 92 -11.70 12.90 2.20
N ALA A 93 -12.94 13.24 2.55
CA ALA A 93 -13.91 12.28 3.10
C ALA A 93 -15.26 12.33 2.39
N ASP A 94 -15.75 11.18 1.94
CA ASP A 94 -17.08 11.01 1.36
C ASP A 94 -18.15 10.93 2.46
N ASP A 95 -19.24 11.69 2.32
CA ASP A 95 -20.44 11.58 3.13
C ASP A 95 -21.50 10.70 2.43
N PHE A 96 -21.60 9.45 2.87
CA PHE A 96 -22.59 8.52 2.34
C PHE A 96 -24.05 8.91 2.67
N THR A 97 -24.28 9.69 3.72
CA THR A 97 -25.62 10.11 4.13
C THR A 97 -26.25 11.06 3.13
N VAL A 98 -25.43 11.78 2.34
CA VAL A 98 -25.88 12.65 1.25
C VAL A 98 -25.87 11.86 -0.06
N ARG A 99 -27.04 11.37 -0.48
CA ARG A 99 -27.28 10.63 -1.74
C ARG A 99 -26.36 9.41 -1.95
N GLY A 100 -25.93 8.75 -0.85
CA GLY A 100 -25.08 7.55 -0.94
C GLY A 100 -23.71 7.83 -1.53
N GLY A 101 -23.15 9.03 -1.34
CA GLY A 101 -21.85 9.43 -1.89
C GLY A 101 -21.83 9.52 -3.43
N ALA A 102 -23.01 9.64 -4.07
CA ALA A 102 -23.09 9.67 -5.54
C ALA A 102 -22.48 10.95 -6.12
N ALA A 103 -21.81 10.82 -7.27
CA ALA A 103 -21.10 11.91 -7.93
C ALA A 103 -21.99 13.11 -8.31
N ASP A 104 -23.31 12.91 -8.49
CA ASP A 104 -24.26 13.98 -8.80
C ASP A 104 -24.62 14.89 -7.62
N ALA A 105 -24.21 14.53 -6.39
CA ALA A 105 -24.31 15.39 -5.20
C ALA A 105 -22.93 15.98 -4.80
N ALA A 106 -21.89 15.63 -5.52
CA ALA A 106 -20.56 16.14 -5.28
C ALA A 106 -20.37 17.55 -5.86
N ILE A 107 -19.62 18.38 -5.14
CA ILE A 107 -19.07 19.61 -5.70
C ILE A 107 -17.63 19.27 -6.12
N VAL A 108 -17.43 19.09 -7.43
CA VAL A 108 -16.15 18.63 -8.00
C VAL A 108 -14.97 19.49 -7.58
N GLY A 109 -15.18 20.80 -7.47
CA GLY A 109 -14.16 21.75 -6.99
C GLY A 109 -13.60 21.40 -5.61
N LYS A 110 -14.41 20.84 -4.70
CA LYS A 110 -13.91 20.41 -3.37
C LYS A 110 -12.97 19.22 -3.48
N GLN A 111 -13.28 18.25 -4.33
CA GLN A 111 -12.42 17.07 -4.54
C GLN A 111 -11.09 17.45 -5.17
N ILE A 112 -11.12 18.34 -6.18
CA ILE A 112 -9.91 18.88 -6.81
C ILE A 112 -9.07 19.67 -5.79
N ALA A 113 -9.71 20.53 -5.01
CA ALA A 113 -9.03 21.36 -4.02
C ALA A 113 -8.33 20.54 -2.93
N ALA A 114 -8.92 19.43 -2.48
CA ALA A 114 -8.30 18.54 -1.51
C ALA A 114 -6.98 17.93 -2.02
N GLU A 115 -7.00 17.38 -3.24
CA GLU A 115 -5.81 16.78 -3.86
C GLU A 115 -4.74 17.86 -4.18
N HIS A 116 -5.17 19.00 -4.72
CA HIS A 116 -4.26 20.10 -5.03
C HIS A 116 -3.62 20.66 -3.75
N MET A 117 -4.39 20.86 -2.68
CA MET A 117 -3.87 21.32 -1.39
C MET A 117 -2.79 20.39 -0.83
N ALA A 118 -2.99 19.08 -0.93
CA ALA A 118 -2.01 18.10 -0.45
C ALA A 118 -0.67 18.25 -1.18
N GLY A 119 -0.69 18.30 -2.51
CA GLY A 119 0.52 18.46 -3.32
C GLY A 119 1.19 19.82 -3.15
N GLU A 120 0.42 20.91 -3.21
CA GLU A 120 0.92 22.30 -3.10
C GLU A 120 1.54 22.57 -1.73
N LEU A 121 0.87 22.16 -0.65
CA LEU A 121 1.35 22.33 0.71
C LEU A 121 2.27 21.21 1.21
N ARG A 122 2.52 20.20 0.36
CA ARG A 122 3.38 19.05 0.68
C ARG A 122 2.94 18.29 1.94
N LEU A 123 1.64 18.05 2.06
CA LEU A 123 1.02 17.40 3.21
C LEU A 123 0.53 16.00 2.84
N PRO A 124 0.69 14.99 3.70
CA PRO A 124 0.06 13.69 3.51
C PRO A 124 -1.44 13.83 3.31
N ILE A 125 -2.03 12.99 2.44
CA ILE A 125 -3.48 12.98 2.23
C ILE A 125 -4.08 11.63 2.62
N ILE A 126 -5.14 11.67 3.43
CA ILE A 126 -5.93 10.52 3.81
C ILE A 126 -7.31 10.63 3.18
N ARG A 127 -7.67 9.63 2.36
CA ARG A 127 -8.95 9.53 1.66
C ARG A 127 -9.86 8.56 2.40
N LEU A 128 -10.95 9.06 3.00
CA LEU A 128 -12.01 8.26 3.63
C LEU A 128 -13.10 8.03 2.58
N ILE A 129 -13.09 6.86 1.94
CA ILE A 129 -13.89 6.61 0.73
C ILE A 129 -15.11 5.76 1.08
N ASP A 130 -16.31 6.32 0.84
CA ASP A 130 -17.59 5.66 1.05
C ASP A 130 -18.62 6.21 0.05
N GLY A 131 -18.50 5.84 -1.22
CA GLY A 131 -19.35 6.41 -2.27
C GLY A 131 -19.63 5.48 -3.43
N THR A 132 -20.87 5.53 -3.94
CA THR A 132 -21.38 4.62 -4.97
C THR A 132 -20.99 4.99 -6.41
N GLY A 133 -20.16 6.01 -6.62
CA GLY A 133 -19.73 6.44 -7.96
C GLY A 133 -20.88 6.97 -8.83
N GLY A 134 -20.70 6.94 -10.15
CA GLY A 134 -21.53 7.65 -11.14
C GLY A 134 -22.94 7.13 -11.45
N GLY A 135 -23.63 6.42 -10.54
CA GLY A 135 -24.93 5.80 -10.80
C GLY A 135 -26.11 6.75 -11.16
N GLY A 136 -25.94 8.05 -10.96
CA GLY A 136 -26.96 9.07 -11.27
C GLY A 136 -26.99 9.55 -12.73
N SER A 137 -25.92 9.33 -13.48
CA SER A 137 -25.70 9.96 -14.79
C SER A 137 -26.78 9.64 -15.85
N VAL A 138 -27.34 8.42 -15.83
CA VAL A 138 -28.41 8.07 -16.77
C VAL A 138 -29.70 8.82 -16.46
N ARG A 139 -30.01 9.05 -15.19
CA ARG A 139 -31.21 9.82 -14.79
C ARG A 139 -31.14 11.30 -15.18
N THR A 140 -29.93 11.85 -15.32
CA THR A 140 -29.74 13.25 -15.76
C THR A 140 -30.09 13.45 -17.23
N LEU A 141 -30.20 12.36 -18.00
CA LEU A 141 -30.66 12.38 -19.40
C LEU A 141 -32.18 12.36 -19.53
N ASP A 142 -32.92 12.06 -18.43
CA ASP A 142 -34.38 11.98 -18.45
C ASP A 142 -34.98 13.37 -18.61
N THR A 143 -35.80 13.54 -19.64
CA THR A 143 -36.48 14.80 -19.96
C THR A 143 -37.80 14.96 -19.23
N ASP A 144 -38.29 13.93 -18.50
CA ASP A 144 -39.51 13.96 -17.74
C ASP A 144 -39.41 14.98 -16.57
N PRO A 145 -40.17 16.07 -16.58
CA PRO A 145 -40.11 17.10 -15.53
C PRO A 145 -40.49 16.57 -14.14
N SER A 146 -41.32 15.52 -14.06
CA SER A 146 -41.73 14.91 -12.79
C SER A 146 -40.62 14.10 -12.13
N LYS A 147 -39.60 13.71 -12.90
CA LYS A 147 -38.43 12.93 -12.45
C LYS A 147 -37.17 13.74 -12.29
N LYS A 148 -37.28 15.08 -12.33
CA LYS A 148 -36.09 15.95 -12.14
C LYS A 148 -35.39 15.61 -10.85
N VAL A 149 -34.21 15.01 -10.96
CA VAL A 149 -33.24 14.94 -9.89
C VAL A 149 -32.66 16.34 -9.73
N SER A 150 -32.83 16.96 -8.56
CA SER A 150 -32.14 18.21 -8.25
C SER A 150 -30.64 17.93 -8.32
N SER A 151 -30.05 18.25 -9.44
CA SER A 151 -28.59 18.18 -9.60
C SER A 151 -27.97 19.23 -8.72
N GLY A 152 -27.21 18.82 -7.73
CA GLY A 152 -26.14 19.66 -7.21
C GLY A 152 -25.26 20.07 -8.40
N ASP A 153 -24.61 21.22 -8.33
CA ASP A 153 -23.83 21.81 -9.43
C ASP A 153 -22.55 21.02 -9.81
N GLY A 154 -22.62 19.70 -9.80
CA GLY A 154 -21.57 18.82 -10.27
C GLY A 154 -21.38 18.87 -11.79
N GLY A 155 -21.34 20.04 -12.37
CA GLY A 155 -20.78 20.43 -13.66
C GLY A 155 -21.09 19.61 -14.92
N TYR A 156 -21.55 18.39 -14.80
CA TYR A 156 -21.75 17.45 -15.88
C TYR A 156 -23.24 17.09 -16.02
N GLY A 157 -23.93 17.70 -17.01
CA GLY A 157 -25.22 17.20 -17.46
C GLY A 157 -26.45 17.98 -17.01
N ARG A 158 -26.47 19.30 -17.10
CA ARG A 158 -27.72 20.05 -17.15
C ARG A 158 -28.31 19.96 -18.57
N GLY A 159 -29.40 19.21 -18.69
CA GLY A 159 -30.19 19.10 -19.91
C GLY A 159 -30.07 17.74 -20.61
N ALA A 160 -31.01 17.42 -21.45
CA ALA A 160 -31.17 16.18 -22.22
C ALA A 160 -30.03 15.96 -23.25
N ARG A 161 -28.79 15.84 -22.77
CA ARG A 161 -27.61 15.62 -23.63
C ARG A 161 -26.58 14.71 -22.95
N THR A 162 -25.89 13.94 -23.74
CA THR A 162 -24.69 13.20 -23.31
C THR A 162 -23.50 14.13 -23.22
N TYR A 163 -22.45 13.69 -22.53
CA TYR A 163 -21.17 14.40 -22.40
C TYR A 163 -20.01 13.45 -22.60
N VAL A 164 -18.87 13.99 -23.01
CA VAL A 164 -17.63 13.23 -23.02
C VAL A 164 -17.13 13.13 -21.57
N PRO A 165 -16.92 11.92 -21.03
CA PRO A 165 -16.50 11.76 -19.65
C PRO A 165 -15.07 12.33 -19.45
N MET A 166 -14.85 12.93 -18.29
CA MET A 166 -13.57 13.44 -17.83
C MET A 166 -13.36 12.99 -16.38
N ASN A 167 -12.10 12.94 -15.96
CA ASN A 167 -11.70 12.66 -14.57
C ASN A 167 -11.08 13.93 -13.96
N PRO A 168 -11.88 14.90 -13.48
CA PRO A 168 -11.36 16.17 -12.98
C PRO A 168 -10.45 15.98 -11.77
N GLY A 169 -9.31 16.70 -11.77
CA GLY A 169 -8.33 16.63 -10.69
C GLY A 169 -7.49 15.35 -10.66
N TRP A 170 -7.62 14.48 -11.67
CA TRP A 170 -6.84 13.23 -11.70
C TRP A 170 -5.34 13.49 -11.84
N GLU A 171 -4.97 14.58 -12.49
CA GLU A 171 -3.60 15.08 -12.56
C GLU A 171 -2.99 15.28 -11.17
N HIS A 172 -3.75 15.82 -10.20
CA HIS A 172 -3.29 16.00 -8.81
C HIS A 172 -3.21 14.66 -8.07
N VAL A 173 -4.19 13.75 -8.29
CA VAL A 173 -4.18 12.40 -7.69
C VAL A 173 -2.92 11.64 -8.07
N VAL A 174 -2.52 11.69 -9.35
CA VAL A 174 -1.32 11.01 -9.84
C VAL A 174 -0.05 11.74 -9.40
N ALA A 175 -0.02 13.09 -9.47
CA ALA A 175 1.14 13.86 -9.04
C ALA A 175 1.47 13.64 -7.56
N ASN A 176 0.45 13.53 -6.71
CA ASN A 176 0.63 13.27 -5.27
C ASN A 176 1.38 11.98 -4.97
N LEU A 177 1.30 10.96 -5.84
CA LEU A 177 2.07 9.72 -5.68
C LEU A 177 3.60 9.92 -5.74
N ALA A 178 4.05 11.01 -6.34
CA ALA A 178 5.47 11.36 -6.42
C ALA A 178 5.91 12.40 -5.37
N VAL A 179 4.98 12.90 -4.54
CA VAL A 179 5.25 14.08 -3.70
C VAL A 179 4.92 13.84 -2.23
N VAL A 180 3.75 13.27 -1.92
CA VAL A 180 3.26 13.15 -0.54
C VAL A 180 2.73 11.74 -0.25
N PRO A 181 2.81 11.25 1.00
CA PRO A 181 2.14 10.01 1.39
C PRO A 181 0.64 10.09 1.13
N THR A 182 0.11 9.09 0.44
CA THR A 182 -1.32 8.98 0.13
C THR A 182 -1.87 7.69 0.72
N VAL A 183 -2.93 7.81 1.53
CA VAL A 183 -3.60 6.68 2.20
C VAL A 183 -5.05 6.65 1.80
N ALA A 184 -5.60 5.49 1.49
CA ALA A 184 -7.02 5.30 1.17
C ALA A 184 -7.65 4.28 2.11
N LEU A 185 -8.68 4.70 2.84
CA LEU A 185 -9.49 3.87 3.70
C LEU A 185 -10.85 3.67 3.04
N CYS A 186 -11.13 2.45 2.56
CA CYS A 186 -12.43 2.09 2.03
C CYS A 186 -13.35 1.73 3.19
N LEU A 187 -14.33 2.58 3.48
CA LEU A 187 -15.21 2.47 4.65
C LEU A 187 -16.66 2.13 4.26
N GLY A 188 -16.86 1.72 3.01
CA GLY A 188 -18.14 1.29 2.49
C GLY A 188 -18.08 0.72 1.09
N SER A 189 -19.20 0.71 0.37
CA SER A 189 -19.24 0.23 -1.01
C SER A 189 -18.76 1.32 -1.96
N VAL A 190 -17.64 1.07 -2.62
CA VAL A 190 -16.92 2.02 -3.48
C VAL A 190 -16.93 1.52 -4.92
N ALA A 191 -17.29 2.36 -5.87
CA ALA A 191 -17.35 1.98 -7.27
C ALA A 191 -16.81 3.08 -8.21
N GLY A 192 -16.35 2.66 -9.39
CA GLY A 192 -15.90 3.55 -10.46
C GLY A 192 -14.72 4.43 -10.07
N LEU A 193 -14.84 5.75 -10.20
CA LEU A 193 -13.75 6.69 -9.93
C LEU A 193 -13.27 6.65 -8.47
N GLY A 194 -14.19 6.43 -7.50
CA GLY A 194 -13.83 6.23 -6.09
C GLY A 194 -12.95 5.00 -5.90
N ALA A 195 -13.28 3.89 -6.56
CA ALA A 195 -12.46 2.68 -6.53
C ALA A 195 -11.08 2.91 -7.16
N ALA A 196 -11.01 3.62 -8.29
CA ALA A 196 -9.74 3.99 -8.90
C ALA A 196 -8.88 4.87 -7.97
N ARG A 197 -9.50 5.85 -7.25
CA ARG A 197 -8.78 6.67 -6.25
C ARG A 197 -8.29 5.85 -5.07
N ALA A 198 -9.02 4.83 -4.63
CA ALA A 198 -8.59 3.94 -3.56
C ALA A 198 -7.31 3.20 -3.91
N VAL A 199 -7.25 2.59 -5.10
CA VAL A 199 -6.06 1.83 -5.54
C VAL A 199 -4.90 2.71 -6.01
N THR A 200 -5.15 4.01 -6.26
CA THR A 200 -4.12 5.00 -6.58
C THR A 200 -3.63 5.66 -5.29
N SER A 201 -3.00 4.86 -4.42
CA SER A 201 -2.50 5.24 -3.10
C SER A 201 -1.24 4.46 -2.77
N HIS A 202 -0.41 4.99 -1.86
CA HIS A 202 0.73 4.27 -1.32
C HIS A 202 0.32 3.15 -0.38
N TYR A 203 -0.76 3.37 0.38
CA TYR A 203 -1.35 2.40 1.26
C TYR A 203 -2.87 2.45 1.20
N SER A 204 -3.50 1.30 1.05
CA SER A 204 -4.94 1.16 0.93
C SER A 204 -5.47 0.02 1.80
N LEU A 205 -6.63 0.20 2.42
CA LEU A 205 -7.25 -0.84 3.21
C LEU A 205 -8.77 -0.86 3.12
N MET A 206 -9.35 -2.02 3.45
CA MET A 206 -10.78 -2.28 3.51
C MET A 206 -11.18 -2.82 4.89
N VAL A 207 -12.40 -2.48 5.33
CA VAL A 207 -13.00 -3.06 6.55
C VAL A 207 -13.83 -4.28 6.16
N LYS A 208 -13.53 -5.43 6.78
CA LYS A 208 -14.20 -6.73 6.53
C LYS A 208 -15.72 -6.64 6.67
N GLY A 209 -16.45 -7.20 5.70
CA GLY A 209 -17.93 -7.26 5.74
C GLY A 209 -18.64 -5.91 5.66
N MET A 210 -17.90 -4.80 5.68
CA MET A 210 -18.41 -3.44 5.58
C MET A 210 -18.08 -2.80 4.24
N SER A 211 -16.87 -3.03 3.74
CA SER A 211 -16.32 -2.38 2.55
C SER A 211 -16.36 -3.30 1.34
N HIS A 212 -16.66 -2.70 0.19
CA HIS A 212 -16.62 -3.40 -1.09
C HIS A 212 -15.99 -2.48 -2.14
N LEU A 213 -15.23 -3.05 -3.06
CA LEU A 213 -14.58 -2.30 -4.14
C LEU A 213 -15.02 -2.87 -5.49
N PHE A 214 -15.43 -2.01 -6.42
CA PHE A 214 -15.95 -2.45 -7.72
C PHE A 214 -15.48 -1.54 -8.85
N ALA A 215 -15.21 -2.13 -10.02
CA ALA A 215 -15.26 -1.38 -11.28
C ALA A 215 -16.71 -0.97 -11.57
N ALA A 216 -17.66 -1.92 -11.42
CA ALA A 216 -19.09 -1.70 -11.46
C ALA A 216 -19.77 -2.62 -10.44
N GLY A 217 -20.74 -2.10 -9.69
CA GLY A 217 -21.43 -2.87 -8.63
C GLY A 217 -22.34 -3.99 -9.15
N PRO A 218 -22.80 -4.89 -8.26
CA PRO A 218 -23.58 -6.09 -8.63
C PRO A 218 -24.81 -5.82 -9.49
N VAL A 219 -25.49 -4.70 -9.28
CA VAL A 219 -26.67 -4.33 -10.09
C VAL A 219 -26.35 -4.23 -11.58
N VAL A 220 -25.17 -3.72 -11.91
CA VAL A 220 -24.71 -3.61 -13.30
C VAL A 220 -24.22 -4.96 -13.81
N VAL A 221 -23.40 -5.65 -13.03
CA VAL A 221 -22.84 -6.97 -13.39
C VAL A 221 -23.95 -7.99 -13.64
N ASN A 222 -24.92 -8.09 -12.72
CA ASN A 222 -26.04 -9.04 -12.83
C ASN A 222 -26.93 -8.78 -14.07
N ARG A 223 -27.04 -7.52 -14.51
CA ARG A 223 -27.83 -7.17 -15.70
C ARG A 223 -27.07 -7.33 -17.01
N MET A 224 -25.79 -7.01 -17.03
CA MET A 224 -24.99 -6.98 -18.25
C MET A 224 -24.11 -8.25 -18.43
N GLY A 225 -23.64 -8.85 -17.34
CA GLY A 225 -22.69 -9.96 -17.37
C GLY A 225 -23.33 -11.35 -17.35
N GLY A 226 -24.64 -11.46 -17.08
CA GLY A 226 -25.33 -12.75 -16.97
C GLY A 226 -24.97 -13.55 -15.71
N GLU A 227 -24.20 -12.98 -14.79
CA GLU A 227 -23.84 -13.56 -13.49
C GLU A 227 -24.84 -13.10 -12.42
N GLN A 228 -25.01 -13.90 -11.37
CA GLN A 228 -25.77 -13.54 -10.18
C GLN A 228 -24.81 -13.52 -8.99
N VAL A 229 -24.30 -12.35 -8.68
CA VAL A 229 -23.31 -12.15 -7.61
C VAL A 229 -23.81 -11.11 -6.60
N ASP A 230 -23.48 -11.30 -5.33
CA ASP A 230 -23.69 -10.29 -4.31
C ASP A 230 -22.46 -9.35 -4.18
N LYS A 231 -22.50 -8.44 -3.21
CA LYS A 231 -21.42 -7.46 -3.00
C LYS A 231 -20.14 -8.09 -2.49
N GLU A 232 -20.27 -9.05 -1.57
CA GLU A 232 -19.12 -9.68 -0.93
C GLU A 232 -18.39 -10.61 -1.91
N ASP A 233 -19.16 -11.38 -2.69
CA ASP A 233 -18.63 -12.29 -3.71
C ASP A 233 -18.01 -11.57 -4.90
N LEU A 234 -18.49 -10.34 -5.23
CA LEU A 234 -17.95 -9.56 -6.34
C LEU A 234 -16.76 -8.69 -5.92
N GLY A 235 -16.80 -8.08 -4.75
CA GLY A 235 -15.84 -7.04 -4.38
C GLY A 235 -15.54 -6.92 -2.90
N GLY A 236 -15.70 -7.99 -2.12
CA GLY A 236 -15.34 -8.02 -0.71
C GLY A 236 -13.84 -7.89 -0.47
N SER A 237 -13.46 -7.55 0.76
CA SER A 237 -12.07 -7.29 1.14
C SER A 237 -11.12 -8.47 0.84
N ARG A 238 -11.60 -9.69 1.07
CA ARG A 238 -10.83 -10.92 0.79
C ARG A 238 -10.43 -11.08 -0.67
N ILE A 239 -11.22 -10.58 -1.62
CA ILE A 239 -10.90 -10.63 -3.06
C ILE A 239 -9.76 -9.67 -3.35
N HIS A 240 -9.91 -8.43 -2.91
CA HIS A 240 -9.02 -7.33 -3.28
C HIS A 240 -7.68 -7.37 -2.54
N THR A 241 -7.63 -7.88 -1.33
CA THR A 241 -6.35 -8.12 -0.62
C THR A 241 -5.57 -9.31 -1.16
N ARG A 242 -6.23 -10.27 -1.81
CA ARG A 242 -5.54 -11.43 -2.41
C ARG A 242 -5.09 -11.22 -3.84
N ASN A 243 -5.74 -10.32 -4.56
CA ASN A 243 -5.35 -9.97 -5.93
C ASN A 243 -4.43 -8.75 -6.02
N GLY A 244 -4.13 -8.09 -4.88
CA GLY A 244 -3.22 -6.95 -4.78
C GLY A 244 -3.83 -5.60 -5.16
N SER A 245 -5.15 -5.51 -5.34
CA SER A 245 -5.83 -4.23 -5.58
C SER A 245 -5.84 -3.36 -4.32
N ILE A 246 -5.93 -3.98 -3.14
CA ILE A 246 -5.91 -3.35 -1.82
C ILE A 246 -4.82 -4.05 -0.99
N ASP A 247 -4.09 -3.27 -0.20
CA ASP A 247 -2.97 -3.81 0.56
C ASP A 247 -3.43 -4.67 1.74
N ASP A 248 -4.36 -4.16 2.57
CA ASP A 248 -4.76 -4.85 3.80
C ASP A 248 -6.26 -4.83 4.06
N GLU A 249 -6.72 -5.73 4.93
CA GLU A 249 -8.06 -5.73 5.49
C GLU A 249 -8.01 -5.68 7.03
N VAL A 250 -8.98 -4.99 7.63
CA VAL A 250 -9.12 -4.81 9.07
C VAL A 250 -10.51 -5.17 9.57
N GLY A 251 -10.65 -5.35 10.88
CA GLY A 251 -11.92 -5.75 11.51
C GLY A 251 -12.86 -4.59 11.80
N SER A 252 -12.37 -3.35 11.90
CA SER A 252 -13.17 -2.18 12.26
C SER A 252 -12.64 -0.88 11.64
N GLU A 253 -13.45 0.19 11.70
CA GLU A 253 -13.03 1.53 11.26
C GLU A 253 -11.93 2.10 12.17
N GLU A 254 -11.97 1.84 13.49
CA GLU A 254 -10.93 2.26 14.45
C GLU A 254 -9.59 1.60 14.13
N GLU A 255 -9.59 0.31 13.82
CA GLU A 255 -8.37 -0.38 13.40
C GLU A 255 -7.82 0.23 12.11
N ALA A 256 -8.71 0.63 11.17
CA ALA A 256 -8.32 1.31 9.93
C ALA A 256 -7.60 2.63 10.22
N PHE A 257 -8.13 3.44 11.13
CA PHE A 257 -7.52 4.71 11.53
C PHE A 257 -6.16 4.47 12.22
N GLY A 258 -6.08 3.49 13.13
CA GLY A 258 -4.83 3.12 13.78
C GLY A 258 -3.75 2.68 12.79
N ARG A 259 -4.11 1.86 11.80
CA ARG A 259 -3.18 1.44 10.74
C ARG A 259 -2.74 2.60 9.84
N ALA A 260 -3.62 3.53 9.51
CA ALA A 260 -3.26 4.73 8.74
C ALA A 260 -2.26 5.61 9.50
N ARG A 261 -2.50 5.87 10.81
CA ARG A 261 -1.56 6.60 11.67
C ARG A 261 -0.20 5.89 11.73
N ARG A 262 -0.20 4.58 11.95
CA ARG A 262 1.02 3.78 12.01
C ARG A 262 1.79 3.78 10.70
N PHE A 263 1.14 3.63 9.55
CA PHE A 263 1.79 3.74 8.24
C PHE A 263 2.48 5.09 8.06
N LEU A 264 1.77 6.18 8.37
CA LEU A 264 2.31 7.53 8.24
C LEU A 264 3.50 7.78 9.18
N SER A 265 3.57 7.11 10.34
CA SER A 265 4.67 7.30 11.31
C SER A 265 6.05 6.88 10.77
N TYR A 266 6.12 6.06 9.74
CA TYR A 266 7.38 5.65 9.10
C TYR A 266 7.84 6.62 8.00
N LEU A 267 6.98 7.52 7.53
CA LEU A 267 7.21 8.33 6.34
C LEU A 267 7.36 9.82 6.70
N PRO A 268 8.10 10.60 5.91
CA PRO A 268 8.09 12.06 6.03
C PRO A 268 6.75 12.65 5.57
N SER A 269 6.52 13.95 5.76
CA SER A 269 5.33 14.62 5.25
C SER A 269 5.33 14.73 3.72
N SER A 270 6.50 14.79 3.12
CA SER A 270 6.67 14.82 1.67
C SER A 270 8.06 14.30 1.28
N VAL A 271 8.29 14.06 -0.01
CA VAL A 271 9.60 13.69 -0.55
C VAL A 271 10.68 14.76 -0.32
N TYR A 272 10.31 15.98 0.01
CA TYR A 272 11.24 17.08 0.31
C TYR A 272 11.76 17.07 1.74
N GLU A 273 11.33 16.11 2.54
CA GLU A 273 11.78 15.85 3.90
C GLU A 273 12.30 14.42 4.02
N LEU A 274 13.00 14.13 5.09
CA LEU A 274 13.44 12.78 5.43
C LEU A 274 12.71 12.29 6.68
N ALA A 275 12.36 11.01 6.69
CA ALA A 275 11.81 10.39 7.89
C ALA A 275 12.82 10.47 9.04
N GLU A 276 12.37 10.96 10.18
CA GLU A 276 13.21 11.18 11.36
C GLU A 276 13.39 9.91 12.18
N ARG A 277 14.47 9.88 12.97
CA ARG A 277 14.67 8.86 13.98
C ARG A 277 13.63 9.02 15.08
N GLY A 278 12.82 7.98 15.27
CA GLY A 278 11.85 7.92 16.37
C GLY A 278 12.50 7.54 17.71
N PRO A 279 11.73 7.63 18.81
CA PRO A 279 12.15 7.06 20.08
C PRO A 279 12.44 5.56 19.93
N CYS A 280 13.52 5.09 20.52
CA CYS A 280 13.88 3.68 20.59
C CYS A 280 14.32 3.35 22.00
N THR A 281 13.68 2.36 22.63
CA THR A 281 14.03 1.81 23.94
C THR A 281 14.66 0.43 23.84
N ASP A 282 14.59 -0.20 22.66
CA ASP A 282 15.19 -1.50 22.38
C ASP A 282 16.70 -1.36 22.14
N ASP A 283 17.52 -2.16 22.82
CA ASP A 283 18.97 -2.09 22.72
C ASP A 283 19.43 -2.38 21.27
N PRO A 284 20.11 -1.45 20.59
CA PRO A 284 20.61 -1.67 19.24
C PRO A 284 21.70 -2.77 19.18
N ASN A 285 22.35 -3.06 20.31
CA ASN A 285 23.38 -4.10 20.41
C ASN A 285 22.85 -5.44 20.93
N ARG A 286 21.55 -5.59 21.09
CA ARG A 286 20.92 -6.85 21.47
C ARG A 286 21.22 -7.93 20.43
N THR A 287 21.77 -9.04 20.87
CA THR A 287 22.01 -10.26 20.08
C THR A 287 20.94 -11.31 20.37
N ASP A 288 20.68 -12.19 19.41
CA ASP A 288 19.70 -13.28 19.56
C ASP A 288 20.35 -14.61 19.09
N ALA A 289 20.80 -15.40 20.06
CA ALA A 289 21.47 -16.68 19.79
C ALA A 289 20.53 -17.71 19.13
N ASP A 290 19.22 -17.59 19.32
CA ASP A 290 18.24 -18.54 18.76
C ASP A 290 18.09 -18.39 17.23
N LEU A 291 18.54 -17.28 16.66
CA LEU A 291 18.52 -17.06 15.20
C LEU A 291 19.27 -18.13 14.41
N ALA A 292 20.37 -18.65 14.96
CA ALA A 292 21.15 -19.71 14.32
C ALA A 292 20.35 -21.01 14.13
N ASP A 293 19.40 -21.28 15.03
CA ASP A 293 18.59 -22.50 15.03
C ASP A 293 17.27 -22.36 14.26
N LEU A 294 16.88 -21.12 13.90
CA LEU A 294 15.64 -20.88 13.15
C LEU A 294 15.70 -21.41 11.72
N VAL A 295 16.88 -21.46 11.09
CA VAL A 295 17.05 -21.92 9.72
C VAL A 295 17.51 -23.38 9.70
N PRO A 296 16.65 -24.33 9.28
CA PRO A 296 17.00 -25.75 9.26
C PRO A 296 18.17 -26.05 8.32
N ARG A 297 19.03 -27.02 8.74
CA ARG A 297 20.09 -27.57 7.86
C ARG A 297 19.52 -28.30 6.64
N ASP A 298 18.36 -28.97 6.82
CA ASP A 298 17.64 -29.55 5.69
C ASP A 298 17.02 -28.43 4.85
N ARG A 299 17.53 -28.24 3.65
CA ARG A 299 17.12 -27.20 2.70
C ARG A 299 15.69 -27.32 2.20
N ARG A 300 15.03 -28.47 2.42
CA ARG A 300 13.61 -28.70 2.08
C ARG A 300 12.68 -28.23 3.18
N GLN A 301 13.16 -28.15 4.41
CA GLN A 301 12.36 -27.65 5.52
C GLN A 301 12.16 -26.14 5.41
N VAL A 302 10.97 -25.69 5.78
CA VAL A 302 10.59 -24.28 5.82
C VAL A 302 10.77 -23.73 7.24
N TYR A 303 10.90 -22.44 7.36
CA TYR A 303 11.00 -21.72 8.63
C TYR A 303 10.25 -20.39 8.55
N ARG A 304 9.98 -19.77 9.70
CA ARG A 304 9.21 -18.53 9.77
C ARG A 304 10.11 -17.31 9.59
N MET A 305 10.16 -16.76 8.39
CA MET A 305 10.92 -15.55 8.11
C MET A 305 10.49 -14.37 9.00
N ARG A 306 9.19 -14.27 9.35
CA ARG A 306 8.69 -13.22 10.24
C ARG A 306 9.31 -13.27 11.63
N SER A 307 9.62 -14.48 12.15
CA SER A 307 10.33 -14.61 13.43
C SER A 307 11.75 -14.04 13.35
N ILE A 308 12.42 -14.17 12.20
CA ILE A 308 13.73 -13.51 11.98
C ILE A 308 13.54 -12.00 11.92
N ILE A 309 12.54 -11.51 11.17
CA ILE A 309 12.25 -10.06 11.10
C ILE A 309 11.99 -9.48 12.49
N ASP A 310 11.10 -10.11 13.27
CA ASP A 310 10.73 -9.65 14.62
C ASP A 310 11.94 -9.61 15.57
N SER A 311 12.89 -10.56 15.41
CA SER A 311 14.11 -10.58 16.22
C SER A 311 15.09 -9.45 15.86
N VAL A 312 15.21 -9.07 14.58
CA VAL A 312 16.25 -8.13 14.14
C VAL A 312 15.82 -6.67 14.11
N VAL A 313 14.50 -6.38 14.03
CA VAL A 313 13.99 -5.00 14.07
C VAL A 313 13.71 -4.53 15.49
N ASP A 314 13.44 -3.25 15.70
CA ASP A 314 13.02 -2.72 16.99
C ASP A 314 11.68 -3.37 17.40
N GLU A 315 11.50 -3.65 18.69
CA GLU A 315 10.34 -4.32 19.25
C GLU A 315 9.03 -3.67 18.76
N ASP A 316 8.06 -4.50 18.35
CA ASP A 316 6.75 -4.10 17.82
C ASP A 316 6.77 -3.13 16.63
N SER A 317 7.94 -2.88 16.02
CA SER A 317 8.04 -1.90 14.94
C SER A 317 7.66 -2.47 13.56
N PHE A 318 7.61 -3.77 13.35
CA PHE A 318 7.30 -4.32 12.02
C PHE A 318 5.84 -4.08 11.61
N PHE A 319 5.67 -3.42 10.46
CA PHE A 319 4.38 -3.12 9.83
C PHE A 319 4.32 -3.76 8.46
N GLU A 320 3.81 -4.98 8.37
CA GLU A 320 3.69 -5.71 7.11
C GLU A 320 2.65 -5.09 6.20
N LEU A 321 2.97 -4.98 4.89
CA LEU A 321 2.13 -4.48 3.81
C LEU A 321 1.73 -5.63 2.88
N GLY A 322 0.44 -5.76 2.57
CA GLY A 322 -0.05 -6.71 1.58
C GLY A 322 0.24 -8.16 1.95
N ALA A 323 0.06 -8.55 3.22
CA ALA A 323 0.37 -9.91 3.70
C ALA A 323 -0.37 -11.03 2.94
N SER A 324 -1.52 -10.72 2.34
CA SER A 324 -2.36 -11.70 1.62
C SER A 324 -2.03 -11.82 0.13
N PHE A 325 -1.29 -10.87 -0.45
CA PHE A 325 -0.89 -10.85 -1.87
C PHE A 325 0.59 -11.16 -2.03
N GLY A 326 0.96 -11.89 -3.10
CA GLY A 326 2.36 -12.19 -3.41
C GLY A 326 3.12 -12.80 -2.24
N ARG A 327 2.54 -13.76 -1.54
CA ARG A 327 2.94 -14.25 -0.21
C ARG A 327 4.36 -14.83 -0.13
N SER A 328 5.00 -15.13 -1.26
CA SER A 328 6.41 -15.57 -1.27
C SER A 328 7.40 -14.43 -1.01
N ALA A 329 6.94 -13.17 -1.01
CA ALA A 329 7.68 -12.01 -0.58
C ALA A 329 6.98 -11.35 0.62
N VAL A 330 7.75 -11.07 1.67
CA VAL A 330 7.34 -10.25 2.82
C VAL A 330 7.86 -8.85 2.58
N CYS A 331 6.96 -7.87 2.61
CA CYS A 331 7.28 -6.45 2.47
C CYS A 331 6.68 -5.70 3.65
N GLY A 332 7.42 -4.82 4.29
CA GLY A 332 6.91 -4.05 5.41
C GLY A 332 7.86 -2.93 5.83
N LEU A 333 7.34 -2.03 6.63
CA LEU A 333 8.11 -0.95 7.25
C LEU A 333 8.48 -1.35 8.67
N ALA A 334 9.65 -0.95 9.12
CA ALA A 334 10.11 -1.23 10.49
C ALA A 334 11.01 -0.09 10.98
N ARG A 335 11.55 -0.27 12.19
CA ARG A 335 12.59 0.61 12.73
C ARG A 335 13.81 -0.20 13.14
N LEU A 336 14.96 0.42 12.97
CA LEU A 336 16.25 -0.07 13.46
C LEU A 336 16.92 1.07 14.21
N ASP A 337 17.11 0.90 15.51
CA ASP A 337 17.58 1.96 16.41
C ASP A 337 16.79 3.28 16.22
N GLY A 338 15.46 3.13 16.07
CA GLY A 338 14.52 4.21 15.83
C GLY A 338 14.42 4.72 14.39
N TRP A 339 15.39 4.41 13.51
CA TRP A 339 15.35 4.83 12.11
C TRP A 339 14.32 4.03 11.28
N PRO A 340 13.40 4.68 10.57
CA PRO A 340 12.50 4.00 9.64
C PRO A 340 13.26 3.35 8.49
N VAL A 341 12.97 2.08 8.24
CA VAL A 341 13.55 1.27 7.16
C VAL A 341 12.46 0.46 6.44
N ALA A 342 12.74 0.09 5.20
CA ALA A 342 11.92 -0.81 4.41
C ALA A 342 12.50 -2.23 4.49
N ILE A 343 11.70 -3.21 4.93
CA ILE A 343 12.08 -4.62 5.04
C ILE A 343 11.53 -5.40 3.86
N LEU A 344 12.41 -6.02 3.10
CA LEU A 344 12.08 -6.98 2.05
C LEU A 344 12.61 -8.36 2.45
N ALA A 345 11.81 -9.41 2.37
CA ALA A 345 12.26 -10.76 2.71
C ALA A 345 11.59 -11.84 1.86
N GLY A 346 12.25 -12.99 1.69
CA GLY A 346 11.66 -14.18 1.10
C GLY A 346 10.89 -15.00 2.13
N ASP A 347 9.66 -15.47 1.82
CA ASP A 347 8.90 -16.36 2.70
C ASP A 347 8.95 -17.80 2.18
N PRO A 348 9.74 -18.68 2.82
CA PRO A 348 9.89 -20.05 2.33
C PRO A 348 8.62 -20.92 2.44
N TYR A 349 7.62 -20.52 3.22
CA TYR A 349 6.31 -21.20 3.26
C TYR A 349 5.55 -21.12 1.93
N HIS A 350 5.90 -20.15 1.07
CA HIS A 350 5.25 -19.93 -0.21
C HIS A 350 6.27 -20.04 -1.34
N TYR A 351 6.15 -21.11 -2.13
CA TYR A 351 7.05 -21.38 -3.27
C TYR A 351 8.54 -21.38 -2.88
N GLY A 352 8.86 -21.70 -1.61
CA GLY A 352 10.22 -21.68 -1.10
C GLY A 352 10.88 -20.28 -1.08
N GLY A 353 10.10 -19.20 -1.15
CA GLY A 353 10.58 -17.82 -1.31
C GLY A 353 10.72 -17.38 -2.77
N GLY A 354 10.39 -18.26 -3.74
CA GLY A 354 10.50 -17.97 -5.18
C GLY A 354 9.56 -16.85 -5.64
N TRP A 355 10.01 -16.03 -6.57
CA TRP A 355 9.20 -14.93 -7.09
C TRP A 355 8.18 -15.42 -8.12
N THR A 356 6.90 -15.22 -7.81
CA THR A 356 5.75 -15.35 -8.71
C THR A 356 5.48 -14.02 -9.42
N ALA A 357 4.56 -14.01 -10.39
CA ALA A 357 4.05 -12.77 -10.97
C ALA A 357 3.49 -11.82 -9.89
N ALA A 358 2.75 -12.36 -8.92
CA ALA A 358 2.15 -11.58 -7.82
C ALA A 358 3.21 -11.01 -6.86
N SER A 359 4.17 -11.83 -6.40
CA SER A 359 5.23 -11.33 -5.53
C SER A 359 6.16 -10.35 -6.23
N SER A 360 6.42 -10.53 -7.53
CA SER A 360 7.18 -9.55 -8.32
C SER A 360 6.48 -8.19 -8.42
N GLN A 361 5.15 -8.17 -8.58
CA GLN A 361 4.36 -6.93 -8.56
C GLN A 361 4.42 -6.26 -7.18
N LYS A 362 4.28 -7.05 -6.09
CA LYS A 362 4.41 -6.55 -4.71
C LYS A 362 5.78 -5.95 -4.45
N VAL A 363 6.86 -6.66 -4.83
CA VAL A 363 8.24 -6.18 -4.68
C VAL A 363 8.45 -4.88 -5.46
N THR A 364 7.95 -4.79 -6.71
CA THR A 364 8.05 -3.56 -7.51
C THR A 364 7.43 -2.38 -6.78
N ARG A 365 6.16 -2.49 -6.34
CA ARG A 365 5.47 -1.40 -5.61
C ARG A 365 6.18 -1.03 -4.31
N PHE A 366 6.68 -2.02 -3.60
CA PHE A 366 7.36 -1.81 -2.32
C PHE A 366 8.70 -1.10 -2.48
N VAL A 367 9.50 -1.47 -3.47
CA VAL A 367 10.77 -0.79 -3.77
C VAL A 367 10.52 0.64 -4.26
N ASP A 368 9.49 0.84 -5.13
CA ASP A 368 9.07 2.18 -5.56
C ASP A 368 8.63 3.04 -4.34
N LEU A 369 7.96 2.46 -3.33
CA LEU A 369 7.60 3.16 -2.08
C LEU A 369 8.84 3.59 -1.28
N ALA A 370 9.78 2.66 -1.07
CA ALA A 370 11.03 2.93 -0.36
C ALA A 370 11.86 4.01 -1.07
N GLU A 371 11.99 3.92 -2.39
CA GLU A 371 12.68 4.91 -3.21
C GLU A 371 12.02 6.29 -3.13
N THR A 372 10.66 6.35 -3.28
CA THR A 372 9.90 7.61 -3.25
C THR A 372 10.10 8.37 -1.94
N PHE A 373 10.12 7.69 -0.80
CA PHE A 373 10.25 8.32 0.52
C PHE A 373 11.64 8.17 1.15
N HIS A 374 12.65 7.83 0.36
CA HIS A 374 14.06 7.77 0.78
C HIS A 374 14.31 6.83 1.97
N LEU A 375 13.58 5.71 2.06
CA LEU A 375 13.77 4.74 3.12
C LEU A 375 14.91 3.78 2.79
N PRO A 376 15.91 3.60 3.66
CA PRO A 376 16.90 2.55 3.49
C PRO A 376 16.22 1.17 3.46
N VAL A 377 16.72 0.28 2.61
CA VAL A 377 16.16 -1.07 2.46
C VAL A 377 17.07 -2.09 3.14
N VAL A 378 16.46 -2.97 3.93
CA VAL A 378 17.04 -4.21 4.43
C VAL A 378 16.39 -5.38 3.72
N HIS A 379 17.18 -6.21 3.04
CA HIS A 379 16.71 -7.37 2.31
C HIS A 379 17.20 -8.67 2.95
N LEU A 380 16.32 -9.38 3.65
CA LEU A 380 16.58 -10.71 4.20
C LEU A 380 16.32 -11.75 3.10
N VAL A 381 17.38 -12.23 2.48
CA VAL A 381 17.30 -12.99 1.23
C VAL A 381 17.13 -14.49 1.49
N ASP A 382 16.01 -15.04 1.04
CA ASP A 382 15.80 -16.49 0.81
C ASP A 382 14.97 -16.65 -0.46
N ASN A 383 15.64 -16.65 -1.63
CA ASN A 383 15.00 -16.63 -2.93
C ASN A 383 15.61 -17.69 -3.88
N PRO A 384 14.93 -18.80 -4.14
CA PRO A 384 15.42 -19.85 -5.04
C PRO A 384 15.32 -19.52 -6.54
N GLY A 385 14.91 -18.29 -6.89
CA GLY A 385 14.69 -17.87 -8.28
C GLY A 385 13.23 -17.56 -8.58
N PHE A 386 12.90 -17.38 -9.87
CA PHE A 386 11.52 -17.28 -10.30
C PHE A 386 10.81 -18.62 -10.20
N VAL A 387 9.53 -18.61 -9.85
CA VAL A 387 8.68 -19.79 -9.93
C VAL A 387 8.52 -20.15 -11.41
N ILE A 388 8.73 -21.43 -11.72
CA ILE A 388 8.72 -22.00 -13.07
C ILE A 388 7.47 -22.87 -13.30
N GLY A 389 7.21 -23.19 -14.55
CA GLY A 389 6.13 -24.08 -14.96
C GLY A 389 5.02 -23.36 -15.74
N THR A 390 4.15 -24.12 -16.39
CA THR A 390 3.15 -23.60 -17.34
C THR A 390 2.26 -22.49 -16.75
N LYS A 391 1.84 -22.65 -15.48
CA LYS A 391 1.02 -21.63 -14.80
C LYS A 391 1.80 -20.33 -14.58
N ALA A 392 3.08 -20.41 -14.23
CA ALA A 392 3.93 -19.24 -14.05
C ALA A 392 4.14 -18.49 -15.38
N GLU A 393 4.37 -19.24 -16.48
CA GLU A 393 4.48 -18.66 -17.82
C GLU A 393 3.18 -17.97 -18.26
N GLN A 394 2.03 -18.62 -18.05
CA GLN A 394 0.71 -18.04 -18.35
C GLN A 394 0.41 -16.75 -17.55
N GLN A 395 0.99 -16.62 -16.36
CA GLN A 395 0.87 -15.42 -15.52
C GLN A 395 1.91 -14.34 -15.85
N ALA A 396 2.71 -14.53 -16.89
CA ALA A 396 3.78 -13.61 -17.32
C ALA A 396 4.81 -13.33 -16.19
N THR A 397 5.19 -14.36 -15.42
CA THR A 397 6.14 -14.24 -14.31
C THR A 397 7.43 -13.56 -14.72
N ILE A 398 8.00 -13.88 -15.89
CA ILE A 398 9.23 -13.24 -16.37
C ILE A 398 9.05 -11.73 -16.63
N ARG A 399 7.90 -11.29 -17.14
CA ARG A 399 7.63 -9.86 -17.38
C ARG A 399 7.50 -9.08 -16.06
N HIS A 400 6.75 -9.62 -15.11
CA HIS A 400 6.61 -9.01 -13.78
C HIS A 400 7.92 -9.07 -13.00
N GLY A 401 8.66 -10.19 -13.13
CA GLY A 401 9.99 -10.33 -12.57
C GLY A 401 10.98 -9.29 -13.11
N ALA A 402 11.01 -9.07 -14.42
CA ALA A 402 11.86 -8.04 -15.02
C ALA A 402 11.52 -6.62 -14.52
N ARG A 403 10.25 -6.35 -14.20
CA ARG A 403 9.86 -5.06 -13.58
C ARG A 403 10.39 -4.94 -12.14
N ALA A 404 10.33 -6.03 -11.36
CA ALA A 404 10.90 -6.04 -10.01
C ALA A 404 12.43 -5.88 -10.04
N LEU A 405 13.12 -6.55 -10.98
CA LEU A 405 14.55 -6.32 -11.24
C LEU A 405 14.83 -4.85 -11.54
N ALA A 406 14.05 -4.25 -12.46
CA ALA A 406 14.24 -2.85 -12.83
C ALA A 406 14.04 -1.92 -11.61
N ALA A 407 13.04 -2.17 -10.77
CA ALA A 407 12.84 -1.39 -9.55
C ALA A 407 14.05 -1.50 -8.60
N VAL A 408 14.54 -2.71 -8.33
CA VAL A 408 15.72 -2.92 -7.47
C VAL A 408 16.96 -2.25 -8.04
N TYR A 409 17.26 -2.45 -9.34
CA TYR A 409 18.47 -1.89 -9.95
C TYR A 409 18.40 -0.37 -10.20
N GLN A 410 17.21 0.22 -10.21
CA GLN A 410 17.01 1.67 -10.28
C GLN A 410 16.98 2.34 -8.91
N ALA A 411 16.79 1.57 -7.83
CA ALA A 411 16.73 2.12 -6.48
C ALA A 411 18.04 2.81 -6.09
N THR A 412 17.93 4.04 -5.58
CA THR A 412 19.08 4.87 -5.17
C THR A 412 19.24 4.97 -3.66
N VAL A 413 18.27 4.47 -2.89
CA VAL A 413 18.34 4.43 -1.43
C VAL A 413 19.46 3.51 -0.92
N PRO A 414 20.02 3.76 0.27
CA PRO A 414 20.94 2.82 0.91
C PRO A 414 20.30 1.43 1.06
N TRP A 415 21.12 0.39 0.83
CA TRP A 415 20.61 -0.98 0.76
C TRP A 415 21.55 -1.94 1.48
N CYS A 416 21.01 -2.76 2.39
CA CYS A 416 21.71 -3.83 3.07
C CYS A 416 21.04 -5.17 2.75
N SER A 417 21.83 -6.16 2.37
CA SER A 417 21.35 -7.52 2.09
C SER A 417 21.91 -8.50 3.10
N VAL A 418 21.06 -9.34 3.67
CA VAL A 418 21.48 -10.48 4.49
C VAL A 418 21.05 -11.77 3.76
N LEU A 419 22.02 -12.52 3.25
CA LEU A 419 21.77 -13.80 2.60
C LEU A 419 21.50 -14.86 3.68
N VAL A 420 20.23 -14.98 4.06
CA VAL A 420 19.80 -15.88 5.13
C VAL A 420 19.90 -17.33 4.68
N ARG A 421 19.48 -17.63 3.45
CA ARG A 421 19.60 -18.99 2.91
C ARG A 421 19.81 -18.97 1.39
N LYS A 422 18.77 -19.04 0.58
CA LYS A 422 18.86 -19.22 -0.88
C LYS A 422 19.02 -17.89 -1.62
N ALA A 423 19.90 -17.86 -2.60
CA ALA A 423 20.01 -16.76 -3.57
C ALA A 423 20.35 -17.34 -4.94
N PHE A 424 19.32 -17.80 -5.70
CA PHE A 424 19.54 -18.48 -6.97
C PHE A 424 18.96 -17.73 -8.17
N GLY A 425 19.64 -17.90 -9.30
CA GLY A 425 19.18 -17.44 -10.59
C GLY A 425 18.96 -15.92 -10.66
N VAL A 426 18.13 -15.51 -11.62
CA VAL A 426 17.92 -14.08 -11.91
C VAL A 426 17.20 -13.35 -10.78
N ALA A 427 16.20 -13.98 -10.16
CA ALA A 427 15.48 -13.35 -9.04
C ALA A 427 16.33 -13.31 -7.76
N GLY A 428 17.13 -14.34 -7.47
CA GLY A 428 18.08 -14.33 -6.36
C GLY A 428 19.18 -13.29 -6.53
N ALA A 429 19.61 -13.00 -7.76
CA ALA A 429 20.58 -11.95 -8.08
C ALA A 429 20.05 -10.53 -7.82
N ALA A 430 18.73 -10.35 -7.75
CA ALA A 430 18.10 -9.06 -7.45
C ALA A 430 18.05 -8.76 -5.94
N HIS A 431 19.12 -9.05 -5.21
CA HIS A 431 19.16 -8.81 -3.77
C HIS A 431 19.70 -7.43 -3.39
N SER A 432 20.31 -6.68 -4.32
CA SER A 432 20.76 -5.31 -4.08
C SER A 432 20.91 -4.52 -5.38
N PRO A 433 20.82 -3.16 -5.34
CA PRO A 433 21.17 -2.32 -6.48
C PRO A 433 22.69 -2.33 -6.73
N GLY A 434 23.12 -2.36 -8.00
CA GLY A 434 24.51 -2.55 -8.37
C GLY A 434 25.40 -1.28 -8.31
N HIS A 435 24.85 -0.10 -8.01
CA HIS A 435 25.55 1.19 -8.11
C HIS A 435 25.87 1.84 -6.76
N ARG A 436 25.50 1.20 -5.64
CA ARG A 436 25.90 1.62 -4.30
C ARG A 436 26.90 0.64 -3.69
N PHE A 437 27.56 1.06 -2.61
CA PHE A 437 28.40 0.16 -1.81
C PHE A 437 27.56 -1.02 -1.32
N GLN A 438 28.12 -2.23 -1.43
CA GLN A 438 27.43 -3.46 -1.08
C GLN A 438 27.58 -3.73 0.43
N TYR A 439 26.56 -3.38 1.22
CA TYR A 439 26.37 -3.94 2.56
C TYR A 439 25.75 -5.32 2.41
N ARG A 440 26.56 -6.35 2.23
CA ARG A 440 26.08 -7.71 2.00
C ARG A 440 26.68 -8.68 2.99
N TYR A 441 25.87 -9.08 3.94
CA TYR A 441 26.17 -10.11 4.91
C TYR A 441 25.59 -11.44 4.47
N ALA A 442 26.18 -12.55 4.92
CA ALA A 442 25.61 -13.87 4.72
C ALA A 442 25.68 -14.69 6.01
N TRP A 443 24.67 -15.49 6.23
CA TRP A 443 24.69 -16.50 7.29
C TRP A 443 25.42 -17.76 6.83
N PRO A 444 25.93 -18.61 7.76
CA PRO A 444 26.52 -19.90 7.42
C PRO A 444 25.56 -20.87 6.71
N SER A 445 24.25 -20.64 6.81
CA SER A 445 23.19 -21.34 6.08
C SER A 445 23.04 -20.90 4.62
N GLY A 446 23.79 -19.89 4.18
CA GLY A 446 23.75 -19.32 2.84
C GLY A 446 24.06 -20.34 1.74
N ASP A 447 23.32 -20.23 0.62
CA ASP A 447 23.41 -21.15 -0.49
C ASP A 447 23.00 -20.43 -1.78
N TRP A 448 23.88 -20.37 -2.77
CA TRP A 448 23.68 -19.54 -3.96
C TRP A 448 24.30 -20.14 -5.22
N GLY A 449 23.87 -19.63 -6.36
CA GLY A 449 24.34 -20.06 -7.68
C GLY A 449 23.36 -19.72 -8.79
N SER A 450 23.63 -20.26 -9.99
CA SER A 450 22.72 -20.10 -11.13
C SER A 450 21.46 -20.96 -11.00
N LEU A 451 21.59 -22.17 -10.48
CA LEU A 451 20.49 -23.10 -10.19
C LEU A 451 20.80 -23.84 -8.89
N PRO A 452 19.75 -24.25 -8.11
CA PRO A 452 19.94 -25.16 -7.01
C PRO A 452 20.56 -26.48 -7.49
N VAL A 453 21.42 -27.09 -6.66
CA VAL A 453 22.02 -28.40 -6.99
C VAL A 453 20.90 -29.46 -7.12
N GLU A 454 19.91 -29.40 -6.24
CA GLU A 454 18.73 -30.24 -6.29
C GLU A 454 17.87 -29.90 -7.54
N GLY A 455 17.85 -30.79 -8.52
CA GLY A 455 17.20 -30.61 -9.82
C GLY A 455 18.05 -29.90 -10.88
N GLY A 456 19.11 -29.16 -10.49
CA GLY A 456 20.04 -28.53 -11.43
C GLY A 456 21.04 -29.51 -12.02
N VAL A 457 21.42 -30.56 -11.25
CA VAL A 457 22.36 -31.57 -11.70
C VAL A 457 21.79 -32.39 -12.85
N GLU A 458 20.53 -32.84 -12.74
CA GLU A 458 19.86 -33.61 -13.77
C GLU A 458 19.77 -32.83 -15.09
N ALA A 459 19.55 -31.49 -15.00
CA ALA A 459 19.51 -30.64 -16.18
C ALA A 459 20.89 -30.43 -16.80
N ALA A 460 21.92 -30.16 -15.96
CA ALA A 460 23.28 -29.83 -16.41
C ALA A 460 24.04 -31.06 -16.95
N TYR A 461 23.81 -32.23 -16.33
CA TYR A 461 24.50 -33.48 -16.67
C TYR A 461 23.61 -34.50 -17.39
N ARG A 462 22.55 -34.03 -18.04
CA ARG A 462 21.55 -34.87 -18.70
C ARG A 462 22.17 -35.88 -19.67
N SER A 463 23.07 -35.45 -20.53
CA SER A 463 23.75 -36.31 -21.51
C SER A 463 24.64 -37.35 -20.85
N ASP A 464 25.31 -37.03 -19.76
CA ASP A 464 26.17 -37.92 -19.03
C ASP A 464 25.35 -38.98 -18.28
N LEU A 465 24.22 -38.58 -17.69
CA LEU A 465 23.27 -39.45 -17.02
C LEU A 465 22.60 -40.42 -18.01
N GLU A 466 22.19 -39.94 -19.19
CA GLU A 466 21.59 -40.76 -20.26
C GLU A 466 22.60 -41.77 -20.86
N ALA A 467 23.90 -41.49 -20.80
CA ALA A 467 24.95 -42.36 -21.29
C ALA A 467 25.51 -43.33 -20.22
N SER A 468 25.12 -43.18 -18.96
CA SER A 468 25.62 -43.99 -17.85
C SER A 468 24.89 -45.33 -17.72
N ASP A 469 25.62 -46.39 -17.38
CA ASP A 469 25.04 -47.70 -17.05
C ASP A 469 24.28 -47.67 -15.71
N ASP A 470 24.61 -46.70 -14.81
CA ASP A 470 23.92 -46.45 -13.54
C ASP A 470 23.73 -44.93 -13.32
N PRO A 471 22.65 -44.34 -13.87
CA PRO A 471 22.37 -42.91 -13.75
C PRO A 471 22.17 -42.44 -12.30
N GLU A 472 21.61 -43.31 -11.43
CA GLU A 472 21.34 -42.93 -10.03
C GLU A 472 22.65 -42.82 -9.22
N ALA A 473 23.57 -43.78 -9.38
CA ALA A 473 24.87 -43.76 -8.74
C ALA A 473 25.71 -42.56 -9.24
N LEU A 474 25.71 -42.30 -10.55
CA LEU A 474 26.40 -41.16 -11.13
C LEU A 474 25.82 -39.84 -10.62
N LEU A 475 24.49 -39.69 -10.54
CA LEU A 475 23.82 -38.51 -10.00
C LEU A 475 24.22 -38.27 -8.54
N ALA A 476 24.26 -39.33 -7.72
CA ALA A 476 24.68 -39.25 -6.33
C ALA A 476 26.14 -38.79 -6.21
N GLU A 477 27.06 -39.36 -6.99
CA GLU A 477 28.47 -39.00 -7.02
C GLU A 477 28.65 -37.50 -7.40
N ILE A 478 28.00 -37.07 -8.48
CA ILE A 478 28.08 -35.68 -8.92
C ILE A 478 27.54 -34.75 -7.84
N THR A 479 26.41 -35.08 -7.24
CA THR A 479 25.76 -34.31 -6.19
C THR A 479 26.67 -34.15 -4.97
N GLU A 480 27.30 -35.24 -4.52
CA GLU A 480 28.26 -35.24 -3.41
C GLU A 480 29.47 -34.35 -3.73
N ARG A 481 30.06 -34.52 -4.91
CA ARG A 481 31.19 -33.74 -5.37
C ARG A 481 30.86 -32.22 -5.42
N LEU A 482 29.68 -31.83 -5.92
CA LEU A 482 29.24 -30.45 -5.95
C LEU A 482 28.99 -29.90 -4.54
N ASN A 483 28.37 -30.70 -3.67
CA ASN A 483 28.14 -30.29 -2.29
C ASN A 483 29.43 -30.08 -1.49
N SER A 484 30.51 -30.82 -1.80
CA SER A 484 31.80 -30.65 -1.14
C SER A 484 32.46 -29.28 -1.37
N VAL A 485 32.07 -28.57 -2.43
CA VAL A 485 32.59 -27.23 -2.78
C VAL A 485 31.57 -26.09 -2.56
N ARG A 486 30.38 -26.44 -2.10
CA ARG A 486 29.22 -25.54 -1.97
C ARG A 486 29.18 -24.79 -0.62
N SER A 487 30.34 -24.54 -0.02
CA SER A 487 30.43 -23.82 1.24
C SER A 487 30.39 -22.31 1.01
N PRO A 488 29.57 -21.54 1.75
CA PRO A 488 29.58 -20.07 1.69
C PRO A 488 30.96 -19.50 2.06
N PHE A 489 31.72 -20.17 2.91
CA PHE A 489 33.08 -19.75 3.29
C PHE A 489 34.04 -19.69 2.10
N ARG A 490 33.93 -20.61 1.14
CA ARG A 490 34.74 -20.55 -0.09
C ARG A 490 34.44 -19.32 -0.95
N THR A 491 33.20 -18.87 -0.94
CA THR A 491 32.81 -17.64 -1.61
C THR A 491 33.38 -16.41 -0.90
N ALA A 492 33.37 -16.40 0.42
CA ALA A 492 33.95 -15.32 1.23
C ALA A 492 35.48 -15.28 1.11
N GLU A 493 36.17 -16.44 1.10
CA GLU A 493 37.62 -16.56 0.87
C GLU A 493 38.04 -15.93 -0.47
N ALA A 494 37.15 -15.94 -1.48
CA ALA A 494 37.37 -15.32 -2.78
C ALA A 494 36.87 -13.85 -2.85
N PHE A 495 36.37 -13.29 -1.74
CA PHE A 495 35.73 -11.97 -1.64
C PHE A 495 34.59 -11.78 -2.64
N LEU A 496 33.80 -12.85 -2.88
CA LEU A 496 32.59 -12.82 -3.73
C LEU A 496 31.30 -12.66 -2.89
N VAL A 497 31.42 -12.71 -1.57
CA VAL A 497 30.51 -12.17 -0.56
C VAL A 497 31.39 -11.44 0.47
N GLU A 498 30.92 -10.30 0.93
CA GLU A 498 31.76 -9.40 1.73
C GLU A 498 32.05 -9.98 3.12
N GLU A 499 31.02 -10.56 3.77
CA GLU A 499 31.17 -11.03 5.14
C GLU A 499 30.22 -12.19 5.47
N ILE A 500 30.74 -13.23 6.12
CA ILE A 500 29.92 -14.26 6.78
C ILE A 500 29.82 -13.87 8.25
N ILE A 501 28.60 -13.73 8.75
CA ILE A 501 28.31 -13.28 10.11
C ILE A 501 27.69 -14.40 10.96
N ASP A 502 27.85 -14.30 12.28
CA ASP A 502 27.00 -15.05 13.20
C ASP A 502 25.56 -14.52 13.08
N PRO A 503 24.55 -15.39 12.85
CA PRO A 503 23.16 -14.95 12.85
C PRO A 503 22.77 -14.10 14.06
N ALA A 504 23.32 -14.39 15.25
CA ALA A 504 23.07 -13.65 16.49
C ALA A 504 23.42 -12.16 16.38
N ASP A 505 24.42 -11.80 15.57
CA ASP A 505 24.90 -10.42 15.41
C ASP A 505 24.14 -9.64 14.32
N THR A 506 23.12 -10.21 13.73
CA THR A 506 22.38 -9.58 12.62
C THR A 506 21.78 -8.24 13.02
N ARG A 507 21.10 -8.13 14.18
CA ARG A 507 20.49 -6.88 14.63
C ARG A 507 21.53 -5.77 14.86
N PRO A 508 22.61 -5.96 15.62
CA PRO A 508 23.65 -4.92 15.78
C PRO A 508 24.16 -4.37 14.45
N LEU A 509 24.45 -5.24 13.48
CA LEU A 509 24.94 -4.84 12.16
C LEU A 509 23.88 -4.08 11.35
N LEU A 510 22.61 -4.46 11.45
CA LEU A 510 21.53 -3.74 10.81
C LEU A 510 21.25 -2.38 11.46
N CYS A 511 21.36 -2.25 12.77
CA CYS A 511 21.28 -0.96 13.48
C CYS A 511 22.46 -0.05 13.10
N GLU A 512 23.68 -0.59 13.00
CA GLU A 512 24.83 0.15 12.48
C GLU A 512 24.58 0.62 11.04
N PHE A 513 24.11 -0.27 10.16
CA PHE A 513 23.74 0.09 8.79
C PHE A 513 22.72 1.24 8.77
N ALA A 514 21.65 1.18 9.57
CA ALA A 514 20.63 2.23 9.60
C ALA A 514 21.21 3.59 10.01
N ASN A 515 22.11 3.61 11.01
CA ASN A 515 22.81 4.81 11.44
C ASN A 515 23.76 5.36 10.34
N LEU A 516 24.49 4.51 9.63
CA LEU A 516 25.37 4.90 8.52
C LEU A 516 24.57 5.33 7.27
N ALA A 517 23.41 4.75 7.05
CA ALA A 517 22.52 5.07 5.93
C ALA A 517 21.81 6.43 6.10
N ALA A 518 21.53 6.83 7.33
CA ALA A 518 20.76 8.04 7.63
C ALA A 518 21.33 9.31 6.94
N PRO A 519 22.61 9.64 7.01
CA PRO A 519 23.20 10.82 6.35
C PRO A 519 23.33 10.68 4.82
N LEU A 520 23.16 9.49 4.26
CA LEU A 520 23.28 9.24 2.82
C LEU A 520 21.98 9.50 2.04
N ARG A 521 20.90 9.74 2.74
CA ARG A 521 19.60 10.05 2.14
C ARG A 521 19.57 11.50 1.67
N THR A 522 18.98 11.74 0.51
CA THR A 522 18.84 13.08 -0.06
C THR A 522 17.37 13.36 -0.33
N PRO A 523 16.75 14.38 0.29
CA PRO A 523 15.37 14.72 0.03
C PRO A 523 15.19 15.30 -1.37
N GLY A 524 14.00 15.12 -1.94
CA GLY A 524 13.63 15.62 -3.25
C GLY A 524 12.96 14.57 -4.13
N PRO A 525 12.44 14.96 -5.30
CA PRO A 525 11.84 14.03 -6.23
C PRO A 525 12.83 12.98 -6.74
N VAL A 526 12.38 11.74 -6.89
CA VAL A 526 13.18 10.62 -7.42
C VAL A 526 12.91 10.40 -8.91
N GLY A 527 13.85 9.77 -9.61
CA GLY A 527 13.73 9.48 -11.04
C GLY A 527 12.67 8.44 -11.38
N SER A 528 12.37 7.55 -10.44
CA SER A 528 11.37 6.48 -10.58
C SER A 528 10.42 6.51 -9.39
N PRO A 529 9.44 7.44 -9.37
CA PRO A 529 8.49 7.54 -8.27
C PRO A 529 7.52 6.37 -8.25
N TYR A 530 6.84 6.21 -7.12
CA TYR A 530 5.84 5.17 -6.91
C TYR A 530 4.79 5.10 -8.02
N ARG A 531 4.54 3.87 -8.46
CA ARG A 531 3.46 3.52 -9.39
C ARG A 531 2.50 2.54 -8.72
N PRO A 532 1.20 2.81 -8.74
CA PRO A 532 0.19 2.01 -8.05
C PRO A 532 0.01 0.61 -8.65
#